data_ba563c5fa15dc2bb8da1c5a290b5326c
#
_entry.id   ba563c5fa15dc2bb8da1c5a290b5326c
#
_cell.length_a   1.000
_cell.length_b   1.000
_cell.length_c   1.000
_cell.angle_alpha   90.00
_cell.angle_beta   90.00
_cell.angle_gamma   90.00
#
_symmetry.space_group_name_H-M   'P 1'
#
loop_
_entity.id
_entity.type
_entity.pdbx_description
1 polymer ?
#
loop_
_entity_poly.entity_id
_entity_poly.type
_entity_poly.pdbx_seq_one_letter_code
_entity_poly.pdbx_strand_id
1 'polypeptide(L)'
;MGIRIQSMKELKAEMLAVAKGKRQAPVDAGRMSFDSVGAVMRLLTPENRQLLAAIDKNKPASVADLARMVGRAEPNVSRTLGKLVAGGFVRLKPGAGKAKVPEVVIHRLTVDIDVCQLEDRVAVA
;
A
#
# COMPACT_ATOMS: atom_id res chain seq x y z
N MET A 1 12.88 -1.37 -6.95
CA MET A 1 12.57 -1.82 -5.61
C MET A 1 11.67 -0.84 -4.91
N GLY A 2 10.56 -1.30 -4.34
CA GLY A 2 9.60 -0.41 -3.72
C GLY A 2 9.91 -0.01 -2.28
N ILE A 3 10.91 -0.63 -1.68
CA ILE A 3 11.24 -0.37 -0.29
C ILE A 3 12.59 0.29 -0.22
N ARG A 4 12.67 1.33 0.56
CA ARG A 4 13.94 1.97 0.82
C ARG A 4 13.98 2.38 2.28
N ILE A 5 15.18 2.44 2.81
CA ILE A 5 15.38 2.78 4.22
C ILE A 5 15.38 4.29 4.37
N GLN A 6 14.52 4.80 5.22
CA GLN A 6 14.46 6.21 5.56
C GLN A 6 15.43 6.48 6.70
N SER A 7 15.98 7.67 6.77
CA SER A 7 16.87 8.00 7.87
C SER A 7 16.07 8.04 9.18
N MET A 8 16.72 7.67 10.27
CA MET A 8 16.11 7.72 11.59
C MET A 8 15.66 9.11 11.96
N LYS A 9 16.42 10.12 11.54
CA LYS A 9 16.09 11.51 11.83
C LYS A 9 14.77 11.90 11.18
N GLU A 10 14.58 11.56 9.92
CA GLU A 10 13.36 11.86 9.20
C GLU A 10 12.17 11.11 9.79
N LEU A 11 12.36 9.85 10.09
CA LEU A 11 11.31 9.02 10.65
C LEU A 11 10.88 9.52 12.02
N LYS A 12 11.84 9.88 12.87
CA LYS A 12 11.53 10.42 14.18
C LYS A 12 10.79 11.74 14.09
N ALA A 13 11.19 12.61 13.18
CA ALA A 13 10.52 13.89 13.00
C ALA A 13 9.06 13.67 12.61
N GLU A 14 8.80 12.75 11.71
CA GLU A 14 7.45 12.43 11.29
C GLU A 14 6.63 11.83 12.44
N MET A 15 7.21 10.90 13.16
CA MET A 15 6.53 10.27 14.29
C MET A 15 6.22 11.27 15.40
N LEU A 16 7.13 12.18 15.67
CA LEU A 16 6.91 13.22 16.67
C LEU A 16 5.80 14.17 16.25
N ALA A 17 5.74 14.53 14.98
CA ALA A 17 4.67 15.39 14.47
C ALA A 17 3.31 14.76 14.67
N VAL A 18 3.19 13.46 14.45
CA VAL A 18 1.96 12.72 14.68
C VAL A 18 1.65 12.64 16.17
N ALA A 19 2.65 12.31 16.99
CA ALA A 19 2.45 12.15 18.43
C ALA A 19 2.05 13.46 19.11
N LYS A 20 2.52 14.58 18.59
CA LYS A 20 2.16 15.88 19.16
C LYS A 20 0.83 16.41 18.63
N GLY A 21 0.16 15.68 17.79
CA GLY A 21 -1.12 16.11 17.25
C GLY A 21 -1.02 17.28 16.30
N LYS A 22 0.17 17.60 15.81
CA LYS A 22 0.36 18.70 14.89
C LYS A 22 -0.16 18.39 13.49
N ARG A 23 -0.31 17.13 13.20
CA ARG A 23 -1.01 16.71 12.03
C ARG A 23 -1.73 15.43 12.40
N GLN A 24 -2.90 15.28 11.83
CA GLN A 24 -3.67 14.09 12.06
C GLN A 24 -2.92 12.92 11.44
N ALA A 25 -2.69 11.89 12.23
CA ALA A 25 -2.08 10.69 11.70
C ALA A 25 -2.98 10.15 10.60
N PRO A 26 -2.47 9.98 9.38
CA PRO A 26 -3.25 9.33 8.36
C PRO A 26 -3.68 7.99 8.89
N VAL A 27 -4.93 7.67 8.68
CA VAL A 27 -5.49 6.43 9.14
C VAL A 27 -4.64 5.25 8.70
N ASP A 28 -4.15 5.32 7.49
CA ASP A 28 -3.27 4.34 6.94
C ASP A 28 -1.90 4.31 7.60
N ALA A 29 -1.30 5.44 7.90
CA ALA A 29 0.00 5.47 8.55
C ALA A 29 -0.07 4.98 9.99
N GLY A 30 -1.10 5.38 10.72
CA GLY A 30 -1.28 4.96 12.10
C GLY A 30 -1.56 3.49 12.21
N ARG A 31 -2.11 2.93 11.17
CA ARG A 31 -2.48 1.60 11.19
C ARG A 31 -1.82 0.82 10.25
N MET A 32 -1.03 1.32 9.52
CA MET A 32 -0.33 0.40 8.75
C MET A 32 -0.34 -0.76 9.60
N SER A 33 -1.44 -1.30 9.60
CA SER A 33 -1.77 -2.33 10.47
C SER A 33 -0.94 -3.52 10.23
N PHE A 34 0.23 -3.26 9.76
CA PHE A 34 1.22 -4.28 9.61
C PHE A 34 1.93 -4.37 10.94
N ASP A 35 1.77 -5.47 11.62
CA ASP A 35 2.49 -5.73 12.85
C ASP A 35 3.98 -5.81 12.62
N SER A 36 4.38 -5.97 11.36
CA SER A 36 5.80 -6.13 11.06
C SER A 36 6.07 -5.89 9.59
N VAL A 37 7.33 -5.67 9.28
CA VAL A 37 7.82 -5.60 7.92
C VAL A 37 7.48 -6.89 7.16
N GLY A 38 7.50 -8.03 7.85
CA GLY A 38 7.14 -9.31 7.23
C GLY A 38 5.73 -9.30 6.65
N ALA A 39 4.78 -8.71 7.38
CA ALA A 39 3.40 -8.62 6.88
C ALA A 39 3.31 -7.77 5.62
N VAL A 40 4.02 -6.64 5.60
CA VAL A 40 4.10 -5.78 4.42
C VAL A 40 4.68 -6.54 3.24
N MET A 41 5.78 -7.25 3.46
CA MET A 41 6.47 -7.95 2.38
C MET A 41 5.63 -9.10 1.83
N ARG A 42 4.83 -9.74 2.67
CA ARG A 42 3.92 -10.79 2.19
C ARG A 42 2.83 -10.21 1.29
N LEU A 43 2.46 -8.97 1.50
CA LEU A 43 1.45 -8.31 0.68
C LEU A 43 2.06 -7.75 -0.62
N LEU A 44 3.29 -7.27 -0.56
CA LEU A 44 3.96 -6.64 -1.70
C LEU A 44 4.84 -7.64 -2.45
N THR A 45 4.23 -8.75 -2.87
CA THR A 45 4.91 -9.74 -3.70
C THR A 45 5.16 -9.16 -5.10
N PRO A 46 6.08 -9.75 -5.89
CA PRO A 46 6.28 -9.29 -7.26
C PRO A 46 4.99 -9.27 -8.07
N GLU A 47 4.13 -10.28 -7.93
CA GLU A 47 2.86 -10.34 -8.65
C GLU A 47 1.93 -9.21 -8.24
N ASN A 48 1.85 -8.92 -6.94
CA ASN A 48 0.98 -7.85 -6.46
C ASN A 48 1.54 -6.49 -6.82
N ARG A 49 2.87 -6.36 -6.87
CA ARG A 49 3.49 -5.12 -7.33
C ARG A 49 3.26 -4.88 -8.81
N GLN A 50 3.22 -5.94 -9.62
CA GLN A 50 2.83 -5.81 -11.04
C GLN A 50 1.39 -5.31 -11.16
N LEU A 51 0.52 -5.80 -10.31
CA LEU A 51 -0.86 -5.36 -10.28
C LEU A 51 -0.94 -3.88 -9.93
N LEU A 52 -0.24 -3.46 -8.89
CA LEU A 52 -0.19 -2.05 -8.48
C LEU A 52 0.36 -1.16 -9.59
N ALA A 53 1.42 -1.61 -10.27
CA ALA A 53 2.01 -0.86 -11.37
C ALA A 53 1.02 -0.71 -12.54
N ALA A 54 0.27 -1.75 -12.85
CA ALA A 54 -0.73 -1.70 -13.90
C ALA A 54 -1.85 -0.70 -13.56
N ILE A 55 -2.29 -0.70 -12.31
CA ILE A 55 -3.30 0.26 -11.85
C ILE A 55 -2.80 1.68 -12.00
N ASP A 56 -1.59 1.93 -11.53
CA ASP A 56 -1.03 3.28 -11.53
C ASP A 56 -0.72 3.78 -12.93
N LYS A 57 -0.19 2.91 -13.78
CA LYS A 57 0.25 3.29 -15.11
C LYS A 57 -0.87 3.33 -16.12
N ASN A 58 -1.76 2.35 -16.09
CA ASN A 58 -2.76 2.17 -17.15
C ASN A 58 -4.15 2.68 -16.76
N LYS A 59 -4.39 2.99 -15.50
CA LYS A 59 -5.66 3.55 -15.03
C LYS A 59 -6.87 2.74 -15.52
N PRO A 60 -6.96 1.45 -15.13
CA PRO A 60 -8.08 0.62 -15.60
C PRO A 60 -9.42 1.20 -15.18
N ALA A 61 -10.42 1.01 -16.01
CA ALA A 61 -11.76 1.53 -15.79
C ALA A 61 -12.59 0.63 -14.86
N SER A 62 -12.10 -0.58 -14.59
CA SER A 62 -12.79 -1.55 -13.73
C SER A 62 -11.84 -2.65 -13.31
N VAL A 63 -12.29 -3.46 -12.36
CA VAL A 63 -11.53 -4.65 -11.95
C VAL A 63 -11.41 -5.64 -13.09
N ALA A 64 -12.48 -5.81 -13.87
CA ALA A 64 -12.45 -6.69 -15.04
C ALA A 64 -11.43 -6.21 -16.07
N ASP A 65 -11.36 -4.90 -16.27
CA ASP A 65 -10.39 -4.30 -17.18
C ASP A 65 -8.96 -4.56 -16.70
N LEU A 66 -8.72 -4.38 -15.41
CA LEU A 66 -7.43 -4.67 -14.81
C LEU A 66 -7.04 -6.14 -14.98
N ALA A 67 -7.98 -7.05 -14.77
CA ALA A 67 -7.73 -8.48 -14.93
C ALA A 67 -7.28 -8.81 -16.34
N ARG A 68 -7.89 -8.19 -17.35
CA ARG A 68 -7.47 -8.38 -18.73
C ARG A 68 -6.07 -7.84 -18.97
N MET A 69 -5.77 -6.67 -18.39
CA MET A 69 -4.45 -6.04 -18.57
C MET A 69 -3.32 -6.90 -18.05
N VAL A 70 -3.54 -7.56 -16.93
CA VAL A 70 -2.49 -8.38 -16.30
C VAL A 70 -2.59 -9.86 -16.64
N GLY A 71 -3.59 -10.26 -17.44
CA GLY A 71 -3.75 -11.64 -17.87
C GLY A 71 -4.07 -12.61 -16.74
N ARG A 72 -4.85 -12.16 -15.77
CA ARG A 72 -5.25 -12.98 -14.62
C ARG A 72 -6.76 -13.08 -14.53
N ALA A 73 -7.23 -14.15 -13.90
CA ALA A 73 -8.66 -14.34 -13.71
C ALA A 73 -9.22 -13.25 -12.79
N GLU A 74 -10.36 -12.68 -13.16
CA GLU A 74 -10.98 -11.60 -12.39
C GLU A 74 -11.21 -11.94 -10.92
N PRO A 75 -11.72 -13.14 -10.55
CA PRO A 75 -11.89 -13.48 -9.14
C PRO A 75 -10.59 -13.42 -8.35
N ASN A 76 -9.47 -13.81 -8.96
CA ASN A 76 -8.18 -13.77 -8.29
C ASN A 76 -7.70 -12.34 -8.11
N VAL A 77 -7.88 -11.51 -9.12
CA VAL A 77 -7.54 -10.08 -9.04
C VAL A 77 -8.39 -9.39 -7.99
N SER A 78 -9.68 -9.68 -7.97
CA SER A 78 -10.61 -9.11 -7.00
C SER A 78 -10.21 -9.48 -5.57
N ARG A 79 -9.83 -10.73 -5.34
CA ARG A 79 -9.38 -11.19 -4.02
C ARG A 79 -8.11 -10.46 -3.59
N THR A 80 -7.15 -10.34 -4.49
CA THR A 80 -5.89 -9.64 -4.22
C THR A 80 -6.15 -8.16 -3.95
N LEU A 81 -7.02 -7.54 -4.73
CA LEU A 81 -7.38 -6.14 -4.51
C LEU A 81 -8.02 -5.95 -3.13
N GLY A 82 -8.83 -6.90 -2.69
CA GLY A 82 -9.41 -6.84 -1.34
C GLY A 82 -8.33 -6.76 -0.26
N LYS A 83 -7.26 -7.53 -0.42
CA LYS A 83 -6.14 -7.50 0.51
C LYS A 83 -5.38 -6.18 0.44
N LEU A 84 -5.18 -5.65 -0.75
CA LEU A 84 -4.49 -4.38 -0.95
C LEU A 84 -5.32 -3.21 -0.42
N VAL A 85 -6.63 -3.28 -0.55
CA VAL A 85 -7.53 -2.28 0.03
C VAL A 85 -7.47 -2.35 1.56
N ALA A 86 -7.51 -3.54 2.13
CA ALA A 86 -7.41 -3.71 3.58
C ALA A 86 -6.09 -3.20 4.12
N GLY A 87 -5.02 -3.32 3.34
CA GLY A 87 -3.71 -2.79 3.71
C GLY A 87 -3.52 -1.30 3.43
N GLY A 88 -4.49 -0.65 2.81
CA GLY A 88 -4.42 0.78 2.55
C GLY A 88 -3.66 1.17 1.28
N PHE A 89 -3.24 0.20 0.47
CA PHE A 89 -2.49 0.50 -0.75
C PHE A 89 -3.36 0.90 -1.92
N VAL A 90 -4.59 0.42 -1.93
CA VAL A 90 -5.53 0.64 -3.04
C VAL A 90 -6.87 1.06 -2.45
N ARG A 91 -7.59 1.89 -3.18
CA ARG A 91 -9.00 2.12 -2.89
C ARG A 91 -9.81 1.83 -4.15
N LEU A 92 -11.07 1.48 -3.95
CA LEU A 92 -11.98 1.22 -5.05
C LEU A 92 -12.97 2.38 -5.12
N LYS A 93 -13.00 3.06 -6.25
CA LYS A 93 -13.91 4.18 -6.48
C LYS A 93 -15.08 3.71 -7.34
N PRO A 94 -16.25 4.35 -7.22
CA PRO A 94 -17.34 4.07 -8.16
C PRO A 94 -16.93 4.39 -9.60
N GLY A 95 -17.27 3.51 -10.50
CA GLY A 95 -17.07 3.71 -11.93
C GLY A 95 -18.39 3.72 -12.66
N ALA A 96 -18.36 3.46 -13.94
CA ALA A 96 -19.57 3.39 -14.77
C ALA A 96 -20.42 2.21 -14.33
N GLY A 97 -21.70 2.44 -14.11
CA GLY A 97 -22.62 1.38 -13.68
C GLY A 97 -22.22 0.82 -12.33
N LYS A 98 -22.06 -0.48 -12.25
CA LYS A 98 -21.66 -1.18 -11.02
C LYS A 98 -20.16 -1.40 -10.93
N ALA A 99 -19.40 -0.88 -11.87
CA ALA A 99 -17.96 -1.08 -11.90
C ALA A 99 -17.28 -0.40 -10.72
N LYS A 100 -16.20 -1.00 -10.27
CA LYS A 100 -15.32 -0.40 -9.27
C LYS A 100 -13.99 -0.10 -9.93
N VAL A 101 -13.50 1.11 -9.74
CA VAL A 101 -12.24 1.57 -10.33
C VAL A 101 -11.14 1.51 -9.28
N PRO A 102 -10.14 0.65 -9.46
CA PRO A 102 -9.03 0.61 -8.51
C PRO A 102 -8.11 1.82 -8.69
N GLU A 103 -7.61 2.32 -7.57
CA GLU A 103 -6.70 3.45 -7.57
C GLU A 103 -5.63 3.22 -6.51
N VAL A 104 -4.38 3.45 -6.86
CA VAL A 104 -3.28 3.32 -5.92
C VAL A 104 -3.28 4.53 -4.97
N VAL A 105 -3.23 4.26 -3.69
CA VAL A 105 -3.22 5.30 -2.65
C VAL A 105 -1.80 5.51 -2.13
N ILE A 106 -1.10 4.43 -1.83
CA ILE A 106 0.26 4.48 -1.31
C ILE A 106 1.22 4.14 -2.42
N HIS A 107 2.01 5.12 -2.87
CA HIS A 107 2.96 4.93 -3.95
C HIS A 107 4.36 4.59 -3.45
N ARG A 108 4.67 4.99 -2.23
CA ARG A 108 5.99 4.76 -1.64
C ARG A 108 5.85 4.31 -0.20
N LEU A 109 6.72 3.40 0.18
CA LEU A 109 6.77 2.89 1.52
C LEU A 109 8.22 2.88 1.96
N THR A 110 8.49 3.38 3.15
CA THR A 110 9.82 3.40 3.73
C THR A 110 9.84 2.48 4.93
N VAL A 111 10.86 1.66 5.02
CA VAL A 111 11.01 0.69 6.11
C VAL A 111 12.31 0.99 6.83
N ASP A 112 12.24 1.08 8.14
CA ASP A 112 13.40 1.27 8.99
C ASP A 112 13.53 0.06 9.90
N ILE A 113 14.61 -0.68 9.73
CA ILE A 113 14.87 -1.89 10.49
C ILE A 113 16.17 -1.71 11.25
N ASP A 114 16.08 -1.76 12.58
CA ASP A 114 17.25 -1.84 13.44
C ASP A 114 17.39 -3.31 13.80
N VAL A 115 18.45 -3.94 13.34
CA VAL A 115 18.63 -5.38 13.50
C VAL A 115 18.84 -5.79 14.96
N CYS A 116 19.10 -4.85 15.83
CA CYS A 116 19.28 -5.09 17.25
C CYS A 116 18.02 -4.82 18.06
N GLN A 117 16.95 -4.36 17.42
CA GLN A 117 15.66 -4.08 18.05
C GLN A 117 14.62 -5.08 17.59
N LEU A 118 13.62 -5.30 18.40
CA LEU A 118 12.53 -6.20 18.04
C LEU A 118 11.44 -5.49 17.25
N GLU A 119 11.43 -4.17 17.25
CA GLU A 119 10.41 -3.39 16.59
C GLU A 119 10.93 -2.81 15.29
N ASP A 120 10.13 -2.98 14.23
CA ASP A 120 10.41 -2.37 12.95
C ASP A 120 9.52 -1.14 12.78
N ARG A 121 9.92 -0.24 11.91
CA ARG A 121 9.15 0.95 11.64
C ARG A 121 8.83 1.04 10.17
N VAL A 122 7.59 1.35 9.88
CA VAL A 122 7.10 1.50 8.52
C VAL A 122 6.47 2.88 8.39
N ALA A 123 6.87 3.62 7.39
CA ALA A 123 6.33 4.94 7.14
C ALA A 123 5.83 5.04 5.70
N VAL A 124 4.74 5.76 5.53
CA VAL A 124 4.13 6.03 4.23
C VAL A 124 4.64 7.37 3.75
N ALA A 125 5.11 7.38 2.52
CA ALA A 125 5.58 8.63 1.90
C ALA A 125 4.49 9.24 1.02
#